data_a0a62559747d74722693b34c4beea68e
#
_entry.id   a0a62559747d74722693b34c4beea68e
#
_cell.length_a   1.000
_cell.length_b   1.000
_cell.length_c   1.000
_cell.angle_alpha   90.00
_cell.angle_beta   90.00
_cell.angle_gamma   90.00
#
_symmetry.space_group_name_H-M   'P 1'
#
loop_
_entity.id
_entity.type
_entity.pdbx_description
1 polymer ?
#
loop_
_entity_poly.entity_id
_entity_poly.type
_entity_poly.pdbx_seq_one_letter_code
_entity_poly.pdbx_strand_id
1 'polypeptide(L)'
;MKVSIGTYSFGGIASYLGLGPTLLDKFKTIASLGFTGVELLPVDLDNDIEDIKKWLKETGLEVVSIHAEPTEEIVKKIAELGGKVVIWAGTPFCNKAEAVEVAHKLDEMAEMAEPYGIKIGYHNHSQEFFMDEGKTLLEHLLDNSTKCYSQLDCGWAQNGGCYPPSFIRRYKNRFVAIHVKENSKVQGPGPRPASRHAAEETGHANPFANVKEMPLEERQKILDGFNAHMNSPEGKKQFEVQCPMGAPESNMNWQDIKDALDEQDFEAFWVVEREGFYDEHDKCIADDARWIKENIR
;
A
#
# COMPACT_ATOMS: atom_id res chain seq x y z
N MET A 1 -7.17 -17.28 -6.50
CA MET A 1 -6.58 -16.11 -5.79
C MET A 1 -5.20 -15.82 -6.39
N LYS A 2 -4.92 -14.56 -6.77
CA LYS A 2 -3.60 -14.13 -7.24
C LYS A 2 -2.87 -13.45 -6.09
N VAL A 3 -1.65 -13.89 -5.79
CA VAL A 3 -0.82 -13.32 -4.73
C VAL A 3 0.24 -12.45 -5.38
N SER A 4 0.23 -11.19 -5.02
CA SER A 4 1.12 -10.14 -5.51
C SER A 4 1.90 -9.54 -4.34
N ILE A 5 2.88 -8.70 -4.63
CA ILE A 5 3.65 -8.01 -3.61
C ILE A 5 4.00 -6.58 -4.07
N GLY A 6 4.06 -5.65 -3.12
CA GLY A 6 4.55 -4.31 -3.37
C GLY A 6 6.07 -4.29 -3.59
N THR A 7 6.53 -3.59 -4.62
CA THR A 7 7.98 -3.35 -4.85
C THR A 7 8.62 -2.58 -3.70
N TYR A 8 7.80 -1.91 -2.87
CA TYR A 8 8.22 -1.27 -1.62
C TYR A 8 8.91 -2.25 -0.68
N SER A 9 8.42 -3.47 -0.57
CA SER A 9 9.02 -4.51 0.28
C SER A 9 10.47 -4.87 -0.10
N PHE A 10 10.94 -4.46 -1.28
CA PHE A 10 12.29 -4.72 -1.80
C PHE A 10 13.16 -3.45 -1.90
N GLY A 11 13.25 -2.72 -0.82
CA GLY A 11 14.13 -1.55 -0.77
C GLY A 11 13.54 -0.35 -0.03
N GLY A 12 12.21 -0.32 0.17
CA GLY A 12 11.56 0.73 0.94
C GLY A 12 12.02 2.15 0.57
N ILE A 13 12.40 2.93 1.56
CA ILE A 13 12.91 4.30 1.40
C ILE A 13 14.16 4.37 0.50
N ALA A 14 15.03 3.35 0.52
CA ALA A 14 16.21 3.32 -0.36
C ALA A 14 15.81 3.37 -1.84
N SER A 15 14.67 2.75 -2.22
CA SER A 15 14.16 2.81 -3.59
C SER A 15 13.78 4.23 -4.00
N TYR A 16 13.07 4.97 -3.14
CA TYR A 16 12.74 6.38 -3.40
C TYR A 16 13.97 7.27 -3.52
N LEU A 17 15.03 6.95 -2.78
CA LEU A 17 16.29 7.67 -2.82
C LEU A 17 17.20 7.26 -4.00
N GLY A 18 16.78 6.30 -4.83
CA GLY A 18 17.61 5.75 -5.92
C GLY A 18 18.86 5.02 -5.43
N LEU A 19 18.80 4.45 -4.22
CA LEU A 19 19.88 3.70 -3.55
C LEU A 19 19.50 2.23 -3.33
N GLY A 20 18.27 1.84 -3.71
CA GLY A 20 17.76 0.48 -3.60
C GLY A 20 18.14 -0.41 -4.79
N PRO A 21 17.66 -1.66 -4.77
CA PRO A 21 17.79 -2.58 -5.90
C PRO A 21 17.16 -2.00 -7.18
N THR A 22 17.69 -2.39 -8.34
CA THR A 22 17.06 -2.02 -9.63
C THR A 22 15.68 -2.68 -9.76
N LEU A 23 14.79 -2.09 -10.56
CA LEU A 23 13.47 -2.67 -10.79
C LEU A 23 13.55 -4.09 -11.39
N LEU A 24 14.50 -4.33 -12.29
CA LEU A 24 14.72 -5.66 -12.84
C LEU A 24 15.14 -6.67 -11.78
N ASP A 25 16.02 -6.28 -10.85
CA ASP A 25 16.44 -7.17 -9.76
C ASP A 25 15.27 -7.47 -8.82
N LYS A 26 14.46 -6.46 -8.49
CA LYS A 26 13.22 -6.67 -7.74
C LYS A 26 12.30 -7.67 -8.45
N PHE A 27 12.03 -7.50 -9.73
CA PHE A 27 11.16 -8.40 -10.50
C PHE A 27 11.69 -9.84 -10.54
N LYS A 28 12.99 -10.02 -10.72
CA LYS A 28 13.62 -11.37 -10.68
C LYS A 28 13.45 -12.02 -9.31
N THR A 29 13.72 -11.27 -8.24
CA THR A 29 13.54 -11.77 -6.86
C THR A 29 12.07 -12.11 -6.60
N ILE A 30 11.13 -11.21 -6.90
CA ILE A 30 9.70 -11.42 -6.73
C ILE A 30 9.21 -12.67 -7.44
N ALA A 31 9.60 -12.85 -8.71
CA ALA A 31 9.22 -14.03 -9.47
C ALA A 31 9.83 -15.32 -8.88
N SER A 32 11.08 -15.28 -8.40
CA SER A 32 11.74 -16.43 -7.78
C SER A 32 11.08 -16.87 -6.47
N LEU A 33 10.43 -15.92 -5.75
CA LEU A 33 9.66 -16.18 -4.53
C LEU A 33 8.24 -16.69 -4.82
N GLY A 34 7.88 -16.80 -6.11
CA GLY A 34 6.63 -17.42 -6.55
C GLY A 34 5.41 -16.49 -6.58
N PHE A 35 5.63 -15.19 -6.59
CA PHE A 35 4.57 -14.21 -6.88
C PHE A 35 4.27 -14.15 -8.38
N THR A 36 3.06 -13.71 -8.73
CA THR A 36 2.61 -13.56 -10.11
C THR A 36 2.32 -12.11 -10.50
N GLY A 37 2.34 -11.20 -9.54
CA GLY A 37 2.06 -9.79 -9.78
C GLY A 37 2.82 -8.88 -8.86
N VAL A 38 2.88 -7.60 -9.27
CA VAL A 38 3.57 -6.54 -8.55
C VAL A 38 2.70 -5.30 -8.42
N GLU A 39 2.79 -4.66 -7.28
CA GLU A 39 2.37 -3.29 -7.08
C GLU A 39 3.60 -2.39 -7.15
N LEU A 40 3.54 -1.39 -8.02
CA LEU A 40 4.66 -0.49 -8.31
C LEU A 40 4.68 0.71 -7.37
N LEU A 41 5.83 1.41 -7.37
CA LEU A 41 6.01 2.75 -6.81
C LEU A 41 6.22 3.77 -7.93
N PRO A 42 6.03 5.08 -7.68
CA PRO A 42 6.30 6.12 -8.67
C PRO A 42 7.72 6.06 -9.23
N VAL A 43 8.71 5.79 -8.39
CA VAL A 43 10.12 5.67 -8.78
C VAL A 43 10.37 4.51 -9.76
N ASP A 44 9.55 3.48 -9.74
CA ASP A 44 9.67 2.35 -10.67
C ASP A 44 9.34 2.78 -12.11
N LEU A 45 8.46 3.80 -12.28
CA LEU A 45 8.12 4.41 -13.58
C LEU A 45 9.17 5.39 -14.11
N ASP A 46 10.29 5.56 -13.41
CA ASP A 46 11.46 6.29 -13.92
C ASP A 46 12.23 5.49 -14.97
N ASN A 47 12.01 4.18 -15.02
CA ASN A 47 12.53 3.33 -16.07
C ASN A 47 11.75 3.51 -17.39
N ASP A 48 12.39 3.20 -18.50
CA ASP A 48 11.72 3.19 -19.80
C ASP A 48 10.57 2.18 -19.80
N ILE A 49 9.41 2.58 -20.34
CA ILE A 49 8.20 1.76 -20.30
C ILE A 49 8.37 0.45 -21.10
N GLU A 50 9.14 0.47 -22.18
CA GLU A 50 9.41 -0.73 -22.99
C GLU A 50 10.37 -1.69 -22.25
N ASP A 51 11.30 -1.15 -21.47
CA ASP A 51 12.14 -1.97 -20.60
C ASP A 51 11.31 -2.64 -19.51
N ILE A 52 10.38 -1.90 -18.86
CA ILE A 52 9.46 -2.47 -17.87
C ILE A 52 8.63 -3.61 -18.50
N LYS A 53 8.02 -3.39 -19.66
CA LYS A 53 7.26 -4.43 -20.39
C LYS A 53 8.09 -5.66 -20.69
N LYS A 54 9.33 -5.46 -21.13
CA LYS A 54 10.28 -6.54 -21.39
C LYS A 54 10.56 -7.33 -20.11
N TRP A 55 10.85 -6.67 -19.00
CA TRP A 55 11.16 -7.33 -17.73
C TRP A 55 9.95 -8.07 -17.13
N LEU A 56 8.74 -7.50 -17.24
CA LEU A 56 7.51 -8.19 -16.88
C LEU A 56 7.33 -9.48 -17.68
N LYS A 57 7.55 -9.41 -18.99
CA LYS A 57 7.48 -10.59 -19.85
C LYS A 57 8.55 -11.65 -19.51
N GLU A 58 9.79 -11.24 -19.24
CA GLU A 58 10.89 -12.13 -18.87
C GLU A 58 10.64 -12.83 -17.53
N THR A 59 10.02 -12.16 -16.58
CA THR A 59 9.76 -12.68 -15.25
C THR A 59 8.38 -13.33 -15.09
N GLY A 60 7.49 -13.14 -16.07
CA GLY A 60 6.11 -13.64 -16.00
C GLY A 60 5.24 -12.91 -14.99
N LEU A 61 5.66 -11.71 -14.54
CA LEU A 61 4.89 -10.89 -13.62
C LEU A 61 3.88 -10.00 -14.36
N GLU A 62 2.76 -9.69 -13.70
CA GLU A 62 1.80 -8.68 -14.15
C GLU A 62 1.78 -7.48 -13.21
N VAL A 63 1.55 -6.27 -13.72
CA VAL A 63 1.29 -5.09 -12.89
C VAL A 63 -0.14 -5.16 -12.40
N VAL A 64 -0.33 -5.15 -11.07
CA VAL A 64 -1.66 -5.17 -10.47
C VAL A 64 -2.13 -3.78 -10.09
N SER A 65 -1.24 -2.95 -9.57
CA SER A 65 -1.51 -1.58 -9.11
C SER A 65 -0.23 -0.76 -9.01
N ILE A 66 -0.39 0.50 -8.65
CA ILE A 66 0.70 1.39 -8.24
C ILE A 66 0.25 2.24 -7.05
N HIS A 67 1.13 2.46 -6.09
CA HIS A 67 0.97 3.49 -5.06
C HIS A 67 1.50 4.84 -5.57
N ALA A 68 0.61 5.68 -6.09
CA ALA A 68 0.96 7.00 -6.60
C ALA A 68 -0.22 7.97 -6.48
N GLU A 69 0.05 9.27 -6.45
CA GLU A 69 -0.99 10.27 -6.68
C GLU A 69 -1.53 10.09 -8.11
N PRO A 70 -2.86 9.91 -8.30
CA PRO A 70 -3.44 9.62 -9.62
C PRO A 70 -3.40 10.85 -10.54
N THR A 71 -2.34 10.98 -11.32
CA THR A 71 -2.27 11.93 -12.43
C THR A 71 -2.59 11.23 -13.74
N GLU A 72 -3.00 11.99 -14.76
CA GLU A 72 -3.29 11.42 -16.08
C GLU A 72 -2.07 10.69 -16.69
N GLU A 73 -0.86 11.18 -16.42
CA GLU A 73 0.38 10.54 -16.85
C GLU A 73 0.56 9.15 -16.20
N ILE A 74 0.40 9.07 -14.88
CA ILE A 74 0.48 7.79 -14.14
C ILE A 74 -0.58 6.82 -14.62
N VAL A 75 -1.82 7.28 -14.76
CA VAL A 75 -2.95 6.48 -15.26
C VAL A 75 -2.63 5.88 -16.63
N LYS A 76 -2.12 6.69 -17.58
CA LYS A 76 -1.72 6.22 -18.92
C LYS A 76 -0.62 5.17 -18.86
N LYS A 77 0.44 5.42 -18.09
CA LYS A 77 1.55 4.46 -17.94
C LYS A 77 1.08 3.13 -17.35
N ILE A 78 0.23 3.17 -16.32
CA ILE A 78 -0.31 1.94 -15.71
C ILE A 78 -1.22 1.19 -16.66
N ALA A 79 -2.09 1.87 -17.39
CA ALA A 79 -2.92 1.24 -18.43
C ALA A 79 -2.05 0.58 -19.51
N GLU A 80 -0.98 1.23 -19.95
CA GLU A 80 -0.04 0.72 -20.95
C GLU A 80 0.73 -0.52 -20.46
N LEU A 81 1.04 -0.60 -19.15
CA LEU A 81 1.63 -1.77 -18.50
C LEU A 81 0.63 -2.90 -18.21
N GLY A 82 -0.67 -2.70 -18.54
CA GLY A 82 -1.73 -3.68 -18.29
C GLY A 82 -2.30 -3.66 -16.86
N GLY A 83 -1.84 -2.75 -16.01
CA GLY A 83 -2.37 -2.53 -14.67
C GLY A 83 -3.84 -2.07 -14.70
N LYS A 84 -4.52 -2.17 -13.56
CA LYS A 84 -5.96 -1.88 -13.47
C LYS A 84 -6.31 -0.85 -12.40
N VAL A 85 -5.37 -0.55 -11.51
CA VAL A 85 -5.65 0.28 -10.33
C VAL A 85 -4.49 1.24 -10.08
N VAL A 86 -4.82 2.49 -9.78
CA VAL A 86 -3.90 3.47 -9.18
C VAL A 86 -4.40 3.78 -7.78
N ILE A 87 -3.53 3.67 -6.80
CA ILE A 87 -3.85 3.80 -5.38
C ILE A 87 -3.18 5.05 -4.83
N TRP A 88 -3.98 5.94 -4.26
CA TRP A 88 -3.44 7.06 -3.51
C TRP A 88 -3.23 6.66 -2.06
N ALA A 89 -1.96 6.62 -1.64
CA ALA A 89 -1.55 6.34 -0.28
C ALA A 89 -0.92 7.58 0.36
N GLY A 90 -1.08 7.71 1.68
CA GLY A 90 -0.31 8.68 2.45
C GLY A 90 -0.75 10.14 2.34
N THR A 91 -1.91 10.46 1.77
CA THR A 91 -2.43 11.83 1.86
C THR A 91 -3.05 12.05 3.25
N PRO A 92 -2.57 13.03 4.03
CA PRO A 92 -3.09 13.27 5.37
C PRO A 92 -4.47 13.93 5.30
N PHE A 93 -5.34 13.61 6.25
CA PHE A 93 -6.54 14.34 6.60
C PHE A 93 -6.87 14.09 8.07
N CYS A 94 -7.25 15.13 8.79
CA CYS A 94 -7.33 15.08 10.25
C CYS A 94 -8.75 15.13 10.82
N ASN A 95 -9.75 15.36 9.97
CA ASN A 95 -11.15 15.51 10.36
C ASN A 95 -12.07 15.16 9.18
N LYS A 96 -13.38 15.11 9.47
CA LYS A 96 -14.42 14.83 8.48
C LYS A 96 -14.37 15.76 7.27
N ALA A 97 -14.20 17.07 7.49
CA ALA A 97 -14.22 18.04 6.39
C ALA A 97 -13.09 17.74 5.39
N GLU A 98 -11.86 17.53 5.86
CA GLU A 98 -10.74 17.17 5.01
C GLU A 98 -10.91 15.78 4.38
N ALA A 99 -11.50 14.80 5.07
CA ALA A 99 -11.82 13.49 4.50
C ALA A 99 -12.81 13.60 3.34
N VAL A 100 -13.81 14.49 3.44
CA VAL A 100 -14.78 14.78 2.36
C VAL A 100 -14.08 15.45 1.16
N GLU A 101 -13.18 16.40 1.40
CA GLU A 101 -12.40 17.03 0.33
C GLU A 101 -11.55 16.00 -0.43
N VAL A 102 -10.88 15.09 0.30
CA VAL A 102 -10.11 14.00 -0.32
C VAL A 102 -11.02 13.04 -1.09
N ALA A 103 -12.21 12.73 -0.56
CA ALA A 103 -13.19 11.89 -1.26
C ALA A 103 -13.62 12.48 -2.61
N HIS A 104 -13.92 13.77 -2.65
CA HIS A 104 -14.30 14.47 -3.89
C HIS A 104 -13.11 14.52 -4.88
N LYS A 105 -11.90 14.80 -4.40
CA LYS A 105 -10.70 14.78 -5.24
C LYS A 105 -10.45 13.40 -5.84
N LEU A 106 -10.65 12.32 -5.07
CA LEU A 106 -10.56 10.95 -5.57
C LEU A 106 -11.64 10.62 -6.62
N ASP A 107 -12.85 11.14 -6.47
CA ASP A 107 -13.92 10.98 -7.47
C ASP A 107 -13.58 11.70 -8.79
N GLU A 108 -13.02 12.93 -8.72
CA GLU A 108 -12.52 13.64 -9.92
C GLU A 108 -11.39 12.87 -10.61
N MET A 109 -10.44 12.32 -9.83
CA MET A 109 -9.38 11.46 -10.37
C MET A 109 -9.93 10.18 -10.99
N ALA A 110 -10.98 9.59 -10.42
CA ALA A 110 -11.63 8.41 -10.97
C ALA A 110 -12.34 8.73 -12.30
N GLU A 111 -12.97 9.89 -12.43
CA GLU A 111 -13.55 10.36 -13.70
C GLU A 111 -12.48 10.54 -14.78
N MET A 112 -11.35 11.12 -14.44
CA MET A 112 -10.21 11.27 -15.34
C MET A 112 -9.64 9.90 -15.77
N ALA A 113 -9.63 8.91 -14.89
CA ALA A 113 -9.05 7.59 -15.13
C ALA A 113 -10.00 6.62 -15.88
N GLU A 114 -11.32 6.85 -15.85
CA GLU A 114 -12.34 5.98 -16.43
C GLU A 114 -12.11 5.67 -17.93
N PRO A 115 -11.76 6.64 -18.82
CA PRO A 115 -11.51 6.37 -20.23
C PRO A 115 -10.35 5.40 -20.49
N TYR A 116 -9.45 5.23 -19.53
CA TYR A 116 -8.30 4.33 -19.61
C TYR A 116 -8.59 2.95 -18.99
N GLY A 117 -9.78 2.72 -18.45
CA GLY A 117 -10.17 1.49 -17.77
C GLY A 117 -9.45 1.28 -16.45
N ILE A 118 -8.98 2.35 -15.82
CA ILE A 118 -8.26 2.34 -14.54
C ILE A 118 -9.22 2.75 -13.41
N LYS A 119 -9.20 1.99 -12.32
CA LYS A 119 -9.89 2.32 -11.08
C LYS A 119 -8.95 3.11 -10.16
N ILE A 120 -9.53 4.05 -9.43
CA ILE A 120 -8.80 4.80 -8.39
C ILE A 120 -9.18 4.28 -7.02
N GLY A 121 -8.19 4.04 -6.18
CA GLY A 121 -8.37 3.58 -4.82
C GLY A 121 -7.60 4.42 -3.81
N TYR A 122 -8.00 4.28 -2.55
CA TYR A 122 -7.32 4.85 -1.39
C TYR A 122 -6.76 3.72 -0.51
N HIS A 123 -5.49 3.84 -0.11
CA HIS A 123 -4.83 2.92 0.83
C HIS A 123 -4.78 3.55 2.22
N ASN A 124 -5.20 2.79 3.23
CA ASN A 124 -5.21 3.21 4.62
C ASN A 124 -3.98 2.72 5.40
N HIS A 125 -3.62 3.50 6.42
CA HIS A 125 -2.82 3.06 7.56
C HIS A 125 -3.72 2.96 8.81
N SER A 126 -3.14 2.89 10.01
CA SER A 126 -3.93 2.87 11.25
C SER A 126 -4.57 4.21 11.58
N GLN A 127 -3.95 5.31 11.19
CA GLN A 127 -4.40 6.68 11.49
C GLN A 127 -5.76 7.04 10.90
N GLU A 128 -6.15 6.44 9.77
CA GLU A 128 -7.46 6.67 9.15
C GLU A 128 -8.62 6.05 9.95
N PHE A 129 -8.29 5.24 10.96
CA PHE A 129 -9.28 4.73 11.94
C PHE A 129 -9.44 5.66 13.16
N PHE A 130 -8.82 6.83 13.17
CA PHE A 130 -9.10 7.88 14.15
C PHE A 130 -10.58 8.31 14.06
N MET A 131 -11.23 8.39 15.23
CA MET A 131 -12.66 8.74 15.31
C MET A 131 -12.86 10.24 15.26
N ASP A 132 -13.73 10.69 14.37
CA ASP A 132 -14.21 12.07 14.29
C ASP A 132 -15.72 12.08 14.01
N GLU A 133 -16.49 12.89 14.71
CA GLU A 133 -17.96 12.99 14.58
C GLU A 133 -18.68 11.61 14.50
N GLY A 134 -18.22 10.62 15.27
CA GLY A 134 -18.89 9.31 15.43
C GLY A 134 -18.58 8.28 14.35
N LYS A 135 -17.66 8.57 13.41
CA LYS A 135 -17.14 7.66 12.40
C LYS A 135 -15.61 7.75 12.32
N THR A 136 -14.97 6.76 11.74
CA THR A 136 -13.56 6.85 11.42
C THR A 136 -13.33 7.78 10.23
N LEU A 137 -12.11 8.32 10.10
CA LEU A 137 -11.75 9.16 8.96
C LEU A 137 -11.90 8.41 7.62
N LEU A 138 -11.55 7.12 7.59
CA LEU A 138 -11.75 6.28 6.39
C LEU A 138 -13.24 6.10 6.06
N GLU A 139 -14.11 5.94 7.06
CA GLU A 139 -15.56 5.88 6.85
C GLU A 139 -16.09 7.20 6.29
N HIS A 140 -15.62 8.36 6.80
CA HIS A 140 -16.00 9.65 6.22
C HIS A 140 -15.57 9.77 4.76
N LEU A 141 -14.39 9.31 4.39
CA LEU A 141 -13.92 9.30 3.01
C LEU A 141 -14.83 8.42 2.14
N LEU A 142 -15.04 7.16 2.53
CA LEU A 142 -15.80 6.20 1.71
C LEU A 142 -17.29 6.56 1.61
N ASP A 143 -17.90 7.13 2.66
CA ASP A 143 -19.30 7.54 2.66
C ASP A 143 -19.56 8.77 1.77
N ASN A 144 -18.54 9.59 1.51
CA ASN A 144 -18.65 10.82 0.71
C ASN A 144 -18.00 10.71 -0.68
N SER A 145 -17.49 9.56 -1.04
CA SER A 145 -17.04 9.25 -2.39
C SER A 145 -18.00 8.26 -3.07
N THR A 146 -18.24 8.45 -4.35
CA THR A 146 -19.10 7.57 -5.18
C THR A 146 -18.32 6.70 -6.15
N LYS A 147 -17.07 7.07 -6.46
CA LYS A 147 -16.24 6.42 -7.50
C LYS A 147 -14.93 5.85 -6.96
N CYS A 148 -14.45 6.35 -5.82
CA CYS A 148 -13.24 5.84 -5.20
C CYS A 148 -13.48 4.47 -4.57
N TYR A 149 -12.50 3.60 -4.71
CA TYR A 149 -12.42 2.30 -4.05
C TYR A 149 -11.46 2.34 -2.86
N SER A 150 -11.47 1.28 -2.04
CA SER A 150 -10.47 1.06 -1.02
C SER A 150 -9.50 -0.04 -1.46
N GLN A 151 -8.21 0.17 -1.27
CA GLN A 151 -7.26 -0.89 -1.05
C GLN A 151 -7.11 -1.00 0.47
N LEU A 152 -7.85 -1.94 1.08
CA LEU A 152 -7.80 -2.09 2.52
C LEU A 152 -6.50 -2.76 2.93
N ASP A 153 -5.64 -2.03 3.65
CA ASP A 153 -4.58 -2.68 4.43
C ASP A 153 -5.19 -3.28 5.70
N CYS A 154 -5.31 -4.60 5.71
CA CYS A 154 -5.98 -5.32 6.78
C CYS A 154 -5.16 -5.29 8.08
N GLY A 155 -3.83 -5.30 8.00
CA GLY A 155 -2.96 -5.23 9.17
C GLY A 155 -3.02 -3.86 9.84
N TRP A 156 -2.93 -2.79 9.08
CA TRP A 156 -3.10 -1.43 9.60
C TRP A 156 -4.52 -1.17 10.13
N ALA A 157 -5.56 -1.72 9.46
CA ALA A 157 -6.92 -1.63 9.94
C ALA A 157 -7.07 -2.34 11.31
N GLN A 158 -6.58 -3.58 11.43
CA GLN A 158 -6.58 -4.33 12.68
C GLN A 158 -5.78 -3.61 13.77
N ASN A 159 -4.60 -3.08 13.45
CA ASN A 159 -3.80 -2.31 14.38
C ASN A 159 -4.52 -1.04 14.84
N GLY A 160 -5.24 -0.36 13.96
CA GLY A 160 -6.07 0.81 14.23
C GLY A 160 -7.33 0.54 15.06
N GLY A 161 -7.63 -0.75 15.34
CA GLY A 161 -8.80 -1.17 16.12
C GLY A 161 -10.04 -1.47 15.29
N CYS A 162 -9.90 -1.59 13.98
CA CYS A 162 -10.97 -2.01 13.07
C CYS A 162 -10.84 -3.50 12.76
N TYR A 163 -11.92 -4.27 12.89
CA TYR A 163 -11.96 -5.68 12.46
C TYR A 163 -12.21 -5.75 10.95
N PRO A 164 -11.21 -6.10 10.11
CA PRO A 164 -11.31 -6.01 8.66
C PRO A 164 -12.50 -6.74 8.04
N PRO A 165 -12.85 -8.00 8.44
CA PRO A 165 -14.01 -8.69 7.85
C PRO A 165 -15.33 -7.93 8.00
N SER A 166 -15.56 -7.30 9.16
CA SER A 166 -16.78 -6.50 9.39
C SER A 166 -16.79 -5.23 8.55
N PHE A 167 -15.63 -4.60 8.39
CA PHE A 167 -15.48 -3.42 7.55
C PHE A 167 -15.72 -3.75 6.06
N ILE A 168 -15.19 -4.89 5.59
CA ILE A 168 -15.37 -5.38 4.22
C ILE A 168 -16.86 -5.65 3.94
N ARG A 169 -17.56 -6.33 4.84
CA ARG A 169 -19.01 -6.60 4.69
C ARG A 169 -19.86 -5.32 4.69
N ARG A 170 -19.46 -4.32 5.49
CA ARG A 170 -20.14 -3.03 5.58
C ARG A 170 -19.99 -2.20 4.31
N TYR A 171 -18.79 -2.17 3.72
CA TYR A 171 -18.48 -1.40 2.50
C TYR A 171 -18.47 -2.28 1.25
N LYS A 172 -19.50 -3.11 1.12
CA LYS A 172 -19.65 -4.07 0.03
C LYS A 172 -19.41 -3.44 -1.35
N ASN A 173 -18.63 -4.11 -2.19
CA ASN A 173 -18.26 -3.69 -3.55
C ASN A 173 -17.41 -2.40 -3.63
N ARG A 174 -16.78 -1.99 -2.54
CA ARG A 174 -15.92 -0.80 -2.50
C ARG A 174 -14.41 -1.13 -2.45
N PHE A 175 -14.01 -2.37 -2.71
CA PHE A 175 -12.61 -2.79 -2.63
C PHE A 175 -12.06 -3.16 -4.00
N VAL A 176 -10.80 -2.79 -4.29
CA VAL A 176 -10.07 -3.12 -5.53
C VAL A 176 -8.82 -3.95 -5.29
N ALA A 177 -8.33 -3.98 -4.07
CA ALA A 177 -7.23 -4.82 -3.60
C ALA A 177 -7.28 -4.93 -2.08
N ILE A 178 -6.55 -5.91 -1.54
CA ILE A 178 -6.32 -6.07 -0.12
C ILE A 178 -4.81 -6.08 0.10
N HIS A 179 -4.32 -5.24 1.02
CA HIS A 179 -2.97 -5.41 1.53
C HIS A 179 -2.95 -6.48 2.62
N VAL A 180 -2.09 -7.45 2.40
CA VAL A 180 -1.83 -8.55 3.33
C VAL A 180 -0.64 -8.19 4.18
N LYS A 181 -0.93 -7.63 5.35
CA LYS A 181 0.05 -7.29 6.37
C LYS A 181 -0.34 -8.01 7.65
N GLU A 182 0.51 -8.93 8.11
CA GLU A 182 0.26 -9.68 9.33
C GLU A 182 0.40 -8.76 10.55
N ASN A 183 -0.41 -9.01 11.56
CA ASN A 183 -0.47 -8.18 12.75
C ASN A 183 -0.70 -9.03 14.01
N SER A 184 -0.11 -8.63 15.14
CA SER A 184 -0.22 -9.32 16.43
C SER A 184 -0.80 -8.46 17.55
N LYS A 185 -0.97 -7.16 17.34
CA LYS A 185 -1.38 -6.22 18.39
C LYS A 185 -2.34 -5.17 17.85
N VAL A 186 -3.21 -4.67 18.72
CA VAL A 186 -4.01 -3.47 18.48
C VAL A 186 -3.41 -2.34 19.30
N GLN A 187 -2.82 -1.37 18.63
CA GLN A 187 -2.24 -0.17 19.26
C GLN A 187 -3.19 1.03 19.22
N GLY A 188 -4.21 0.94 18.40
CA GLY A 188 -5.14 2.03 18.08
C GLY A 188 -4.63 2.92 16.94
N PRO A 189 -5.43 3.91 16.54
CA PRO A 189 -5.13 4.78 15.38
C PRO A 189 -4.01 5.79 15.66
N GLY A 190 -3.48 5.84 16.86
CA GLY A 190 -2.51 6.85 17.26
C GLY A 190 -3.12 8.23 17.51
N PRO A 191 -2.29 9.29 17.55
CA PRO A 191 -2.76 10.66 17.68
C PRO A 191 -3.56 11.08 16.44
N ARG A 192 -4.34 12.17 16.57
CA ARG A 192 -5.02 12.77 15.41
C ARG A 192 -4.00 13.05 14.30
N PRO A 193 -4.27 12.66 13.05
CA PRO A 193 -3.38 12.96 11.92
C PRO A 193 -3.15 14.46 11.75
N ALA A 194 -2.08 14.83 11.05
CA ALA A 194 -1.84 16.21 10.67
C ALA A 194 -2.92 16.70 9.68
N SER A 195 -3.22 17.99 9.73
CA SER A 195 -4.09 18.63 8.74
C SER A 195 -3.39 18.64 7.38
N ARG A 196 -4.13 18.30 6.34
CA ARG A 196 -3.70 18.39 4.95
C ARG A 196 -3.27 19.80 4.58
N HIS A 197 -4.08 20.80 4.94
CA HIS A 197 -3.81 22.21 4.63
C HIS A 197 -2.51 22.70 5.29
N ALA A 198 -2.25 22.30 6.55
CA ALA A 198 -1.00 22.62 7.22
C ALA A 198 0.22 21.94 6.56
N ALA A 199 0.06 20.73 6.05
CA ALA A 199 1.13 20.03 5.32
C ALA A 199 1.43 20.69 3.97
N GLU A 200 0.41 21.14 3.25
CA GLU A 200 0.55 21.88 1.98
C GLU A 200 1.23 23.25 2.20
N GLU A 201 0.83 24.01 3.23
CA GLU A 201 1.41 25.31 3.56
C GLU A 201 2.90 25.22 3.96
N THR A 202 3.30 24.14 4.62
CA THR A 202 4.68 23.94 5.08
C THR A 202 5.60 23.30 4.03
N GLY A 203 5.08 22.94 2.86
CA GLY A 203 5.85 22.27 1.80
C GLY A 203 6.29 20.85 2.16
N HIS A 204 5.74 20.27 3.23
CA HIS A 204 6.07 18.91 3.68
C HIS A 204 5.29 17.82 2.92
N ALA A 205 4.64 18.17 1.81
CA ALA A 205 3.73 17.29 1.10
C ALA A 205 4.42 16.03 0.50
N ASN A 206 5.69 16.12 0.12
CA ASN A 206 6.46 14.97 -0.35
C ASN A 206 7.97 15.18 -0.11
N PRO A 207 8.57 14.56 0.92
CA PRO A 207 10.00 14.69 1.19
C PRO A 207 10.89 14.14 0.06
N PHE A 208 10.31 13.39 -0.89
CA PHE A 208 11.04 12.77 -2.01
C PHE A 208 10.80 13.48 -3.36
N ALA A 209 10.06 14.59 -3.39
CA ALA A 209 9.71 15.28 -4.66
C ALA A 209 10.92 15.67 -5.51
N ASN A 210 12.05 16.04 -4.89
CA ASN A 210 13.26 16.52 -5.55
C ASN A 210 14.46 15.58 -5.39
N VAL A 211 14.23 14.31 -5.06
CA VAL A 211 15.32 13.35 -4.80
C VAL A 211 16.29 13.23 -5.97
N LYS A 212 15.80 13.31 -7.22
CA LYS A 212 16.65 13.21 -8.41
C LYS A 212 17.68 14.34 -8.52
N GLU A 213 17.35 15.51 -7.99
CA GLU A 213 18.20 16.70 -8.00
C GLU A 213 19.16 16.73 -6.79
N MET A 214 18.91 15.89 -5.78
CA MET A 214 19.75 15.81 -4.58
C MET A 214 21.10 15.14 -4.88
N PRO A 215 22.22 15.68 -4.35
CA PRO A 215 23.51 15.00 -4.38
C PRO A 215 23.46 13.63 -3.73
N LEU A 216 24.22 12.66 -4.23
CA LEU A 216 24.29 11.31 -3.70
C LEU A 216 24.58 11.27 -2.19
N GLU A 217 25.51 12.14 -1.73
CA GLU A 217 25.85 12.22 -0.31
C GLU A 217 24.67 12.64 0.58
N GLU A 218 23.83 13.54 0.08
CA GLU A 218 22.62 13.98 0.81
C GLU A 218 21.58 12.87 0.88
N ARG A 219 21.34 12.16 -0.23
CA ARG A 219 20.47 10.99 -0.28
C ARG A 219 20.95 9.89 0.68
N GLN A 220 22.27 9.66 0.75
CA GLN A 220 22.84 8.68 1.67
C GLN A 220 22.64 9.10 3.14
N LYS A 221 22.80 10.37 3.48
CA LYS A 221 22.52 10.87 4.83
C LYS A 221 21.07 10.68 5.25
N ILE A 222 20.12 10.90 4.32
CA ILE A 222 18.69 10.64 4.59
C ILE A 222 18.47 9.16 4.88
N LEU A 223 19.04 8.27 4.06
CA LEU A 223 18.93 6.82 4.26
C LEU A 223 19.55 6.38 5.57
N ASP A 224 20.74 6.88 5.90
CA ASP A 224 21.44 6.57 7.15
C ASP A 224 20.64 7.03 8.37
N GLY A 225 20.04 8.23 8.31
CA GLY A 225 19.16 8.76 9.34
C GLY A 225 17.91 7.91 9.53
N PHE A 226 17.27 7.51 8.43
CA PHE A 226 16.13 6.60 8.46
C PHE A 226 16.50 5.24 9.08
N ASN A 227 17.59 4.63 8.63
CA ASN A 227 18.07 3.37 9.16
C ASN A 227 18.43 3.45 10.65
N ALA A 228 19.03 4.56 11.10
CA ALA A 228 19.33 4.80 12.51
C ALA A 228 18.02 4.89 13.33
N HIS A 229 17.00 5.60 12.83
CA HIS A 229 15.70 5.64 13.48
C HIS A 229 15.05 4.26 13.55
N MET A 230 15.02 3.52 12.44
CA MET A 230 14.44 2.16 12.37
C MET A 230 15.13 1.18 13.34
N ASN A 231 16.43 1.36 13.58
CA ASN A 231 17.19 0.55 14.52
C ASN A 231 17.09 1.03 15.99
N SER A 232 16.49 2.20 16.23
CA SER A 232 16.24 2.71 17.58
C SER A 232 15.16 1.90 18.31
N PRO A 233 15.04 2.00 19.64
CA PRO A 233 13.94 1.36 20.38
C PRO A 233 12.56 1.81 19.89
N GLU A 234 12.40 3.08 19.53
CA GLU A 234 11.16 3.66 19.03
C GLU A 234 10.81 3.10 17.65
N GLY A 235 11.76 3.09 16.73
CA GLY A 235 11.56 2.54 15.38
C GLY A 235 11.24 1.04 15.40
N LYS A 236 11.98 0.26 16.20
CA LYS A 236 11.70 -1.17 16.38
C LYS A 236 10.29 -1.42 16.92
N LYS A 237 9.83 -0.60 17.87
CA LYS A 237 8.49 -0.70 18.44
C LYS A 237 7.39 -0.49 17.39
N GLN A 238 7.62 0.33 16.38
CA GLN A 238 6.65 0.58 15.29
C GLN A 238 6.32 -0.70 14.54
N PHE A 239 7.31 -1.59 14.32
CA PHE A 239 7.15 -2.83 13.57
C PHE A 239 7.06 -4.09 14.43
N GLU A 240 7.11 -3.98 15.78
CA GLU A 240 6.94 -5.13 16.67
C GLU A 240 5.58 -5.81 16.59
N VAL A 241 4.63 -5.14 15.93
CA VAL A 241 3.29 -5.69 15.66
C VAL A 241 3.28 -6.68 14.51
N GLN A 242 4.29 -6.67 13.65
CA GLN A 242 4.39 -7.57 12.51
C GLN A 242 5.03 -8.90 12.94
N CYS A 243 4.30 -9.99 12.74
CA CYS A 243 4.75 -11.35 13.03
C CYS A 243 4.73 -12.20 11.74
N PRO A 244 5.23 -13.44 11.77
CA PRO A 244 5.02 -14.38 10.65
C PRO A 244 3.55 -14.61 10.38
N MET A 245 3.18 -14.80 9.11
CA MET A 245 1.81 -15.17 8.73
C MET A 245 1.36 -16.43 9.50
N GLY A 246 0.20 -16.32 10.16
CA GLY A 246 -0.37 -17.42 10.93
C GLY A 246 0.37 -17.79 12.21
N ALA A 247 1.26 -16.95 12.71
CA ALA A 247 1.92 -17.15 14.00
C ALA A 247 0.89 -17.23 15.16
N PRO A 248 1.22 -17.91 16.28
CA PRO A 248 0.29 -18.01 17.41
C PRO A 248 -0.12 -16.67 18.01
N GLU A 249 0.72 -15.65 17.89
CA GLU A 249 0.47 -14.26 18.32
C GLU A 249 -0.35 -13.45 17.34
N SER A 250 -0.61 -13.96 16.12
CA SER A 250 -1.44 -13.28 15.12
C SER A 250 -2.84 -12.99 15.65
N ASN A 251 -3.34 -11.79 15.42
CA ASN A 251 -4.72 -11.40 15.68
C ASN A 251 -5.55 -11.25 14.41
N MET A 252 -5.01 -11.68 13.27
CA MET A 252 -5.67 -11.62 11.97
C MET A 252 -6.50 -12.87 11.70
N ASN A 253 -7.70 -12.69 11.18
CA ASN A 253 -8.54 -13.79 10.70
C ASN A 253 -8.62 -13.75 9.17
N TRP A 254 -7.57 -14.24 8.52
CA TRP A 254 -7.45 -14.20 7.06
C TRP A 254 -8.53 -14.98 6.33
N GLN A 255 -9.03 -16.08 6.92
CA GLN A 255 -10.12 -16.83 6.31
C GLN A 255 -11.42 -16.01 6.33
N ASP A 256 -11.76 -15.33 7.43
CA ASP A 256 -12.96 -14.50 7.52
C ASP A 256 -12.85 -13.24 6.61
N ILE A 257 -11.62 -12.72 6.41
CA ILE A 257 -11.36 -11.67 5.41
C ILE A 257 -11.71 -12.20 4.00
N LYS A 258 -11.23 -13.39 3.66
CA LYS A 258 -11.53 -14.00 2.36
C LYS A 258 -13.03 -14.26 2.21
N ASP A 259 -13.67 -14.84 3.22
CA ASP A 259 -15.11 -15.11 3.19
C ASP A 259 -15.92 -13.81 2.97
N ALA A 260 -15.54 -12.72 3.67
CA ALA A 260 -16.17 -11.42 3.49
C ALA A 260 -15.98 -10.84 2.07
N LEU A 261 -14.86 -11.13 1.41
CA LEU A 261 -14.62 -10.76 0.02
C LEU A 261 -15.39 -11.64 -0.95
N ASP A 262 -15.44 -12.95 -0.74
CA ASP A 262 -16.18 -13.89 -1.58
C ASP A 262 -17.69 -13.63 -1.55
N GLU A 263 -18.24 -13.12 -0.43
CA GLU A 263 -19.64 -12.68 -0.33
C GLU A 263 -19.99 -11.51 -1.29
N GLN A 264 -19.00 -10.94 -1.97
CA GLN A 264 -19.13 -9.76 -2.84
C GLN A 264 -18.78 -10.03 -4.31
N ASP A 265 -18.59 -11.28 -4.72
CA ASP A 265 -18.07 -11.65 -6.04
C ASP A 265 -16.75 -10.92 -6.39
N PHE A 266 -15.88 -10.79 -5.40
CA PHE A 266 -14.66 -10.00 -5.49
C PHE A 266 -13.48 -10.86 -5.97
N GLU A 267 -13.01 -10.60 -7.17
CA GLU A 267 -11.75 -11.14 -7.70
C GLU A 267 -10.58 -10.20 -7.37
N ALA A 268 -10.22 -10.14 -6.07
CA ALA A 268 -9.20 -9.22 -5.60
C ALA A 268 -7.78 -9.69 -5.85
N PHE A 269 -6.91 -8.70 -5.97
CA PHE A 269 -5.49 -8.88 -5.78
C PHE A 269 -5.15 -8.86 -4.29
N TRP A 270 -4.47 -9.90 -3.83
CA TRP A 270 -3.91 -10.02 -2.51
C TRP A 270 -2.46 -9.55 -2.60
N VAL A 271 -2.19 -8.34 -2.13
CA VAL A 271 -0.89 -7.69 -2.24
C VAL A 271 -0.18 -7.78 -0.90
N VAL A 272 0.84 -8.60 -0.81
CA VAL A 272 1.68 -8.69 0.39
C VAL A 272 2.45 -7.38 0.57
N GLU A 273 2.44 -6.85 1.77
CA GLU A 273 3.31 -5.77 2.17
C GLU A 273 4.00 -6.12 3.49
N ARG A 274 5.33 -6.17 3.45
CA ARG A 274 6.15 -6.44 4.62
C ARG A 274 7.18 -5.34 4.84
N GLU A 275 7.18 -4.80 6.04
CA GLU A 275 8.09 -3.74 6.48
C GLU A 275 8.96 -4.18 7.66
N GLY A 276 8.47 -5.14 8.45
CA GLY A 276 9.20 -5.76 9.56
C GLY A 276 9.61 -7.19 9.24
N PHE A 277 10.86 -7.55 9.55
CA PHE A 277 11.43 -8.85 9.24
C PHE A 277 11.86 -9.57 10.51
N TYR A 278 11.45 -10.83 10.65
CA TYR A 278 11.77 -11.71 11.80
C TYR A 278 12.91 -12.68 11.49
N ASP A 279 13.33 -12.77 10.23
CA ASP A 279 14.39 -13.60 9.68
C ASP A 279 15.01 -12.90 8.46
N GLU A 280 15.79 -13.59 7.64
CA GLU A 280 16.29 -13.09 6.36
C GLU A 280 15.13 -12.57 5.49
N HIS A 281 15.36 -11.42 4.85
CA HIS A 281 14.34 -10.68 4.09
C HIS A 281 13.53 -11.56 3.13
N ASP A 282 14.20 -12.21 2.19
CA ASP A 282 13.53 -13.01 1.15
C ASP A 282 12.83 -14.24 1.73
N LYS A 283 13.36 -14.78 2.84
CA LYS A 283 12.73 -15.89 3.55
C LYS A 283 11.40 -15.49 4.17
N CYS A 284 11.32 -14.32 4.84
CA CYS A 284 10.07 -13.84 5.40
C CYS A 284 8.99 -13.69 4.32
N ILE A 285 9.36 -13.11 3.19
CA ILE A 285 8.44 -12.88 2.06
C ILE A 285 8.00 -14.22 1.42
N ALA A 286 8.92 -15.16 1.25
CA ALA A 286 8.59 -16.50 0.74
C ALA A 286 7.66 -17.26 1.68
N ASP A 287 7.88 -17.14 2.99
CA ASP A 287 7.04 -17.76 4.01
C ASP A 287 5.61 -17.19 3.97
N ASP A 288 5.45 -15.87 3.82
CA ASP A 288 4.15 -15.24 3.65
C ASP A 288 3.41 -15.75 2.40
N ALA A 289 4.07 -15.74 1.24
CA ALA A 289 3.48 -16.22 -0.01
C ALA A 289 3.05 -17.69 0.07
N ARG A 290 3.85 -18.54 0.70
CA ARG A 290 3.55 -19.95 0.91
C ARG A 290 2.35 -20.10 1.84
N TRP A 291 2.37 -19.43 2.99
CA TRP A 291 1.30 -19.53 3.98
C TRP A 291 -0.05 -19.12 3.40
N ILE A 292 -0.13 -18.03 2.65
CA ILE A 292 -1.34 -17.55 1.99
C ILE A 292 -1.91 -18.65 1.05
N LYS A 293 -1.06 -19.21 0.20
CA LYS A 293 -1.47 -20.24 -0.78
C LYS A 293 -1.96 -21.53 -0.13
N GLU A 294 -1.41 -21.90 1.02
CA GLU A 294 -1.74 -23.14 1.72
C GLU A 294 -2.96 -23.02 2.64
N ASN A 295 -3.19 -21.85 3.22
CA ASN A 295 -4.14 -21.67 4.32
C ASN A 295 -5.38 -20.85 3.98
N ILE A 296 -5.34 -19.97 2.96
CA ILE A 296 -6.48 -19.17 2.56
C ILE A 296 -7.17 -19.83 1.36
N ARG A 297 -8.39 -20.38 1.56
CA ARG A 297 -9.11 -21.19 0.57
C ARG A 297 -10.46 -20.60 0.20
#